data_da29b463e837faffe5e77903a702db59
#
_entry.id   da29b463e837faffe5e77903a702db59
#
_cell.length_a   1.000
_cell.length_b   1.000
_cell.length_c   1.000
_cell.angle_alpha   90.00
_cell.angle_beta   90.00
_cell.angle_gamma   90.00
#
_symmetry.space_group_name_H-M   'P 1'
#
loop_
_entity.id
_entity.type
_entity.pdbx_description
1 polymer ?
#
loop_
_entity_poly.entity_id
_entity_poly.type
_entity_poly.pdbx_seq_one_letter_code
_entity_poly.pdbx_strand_id
1 'polypeptide(L)'
;QTREAGPSRTLNDEEIKLLLSTWIRGLSTLRKKMISESLDIGSRPIKEIMIPRPEVKAIDAALPSDQILETVLASSHSRFPVFRGRMDNIEGVLHARDLVPYLADNKSFSVDSLLRKPLFVPESATIERVLLQMQEHSIHLVFVVDEFGTMEGIVTLEDIIEEIVGDIQDEFDPQAKEWFTPIDAATFVVTGVIGWKP
;
A
#
# COMPACT_ATOMS: atom_id res chain seq x y z
N GLN A 1 42.86 27.75 22.07
CA GLN A 1 42.86 27.19 20.71
C GLN A 1 41.46 26.60 20.42
N THR A 2 40.63 27.41 19.79
CA THR A 2 39.31 27.04 19.31
C THR A 2 39.49 26.12 18.08
N ARG A 3 39.07 24.85 18.21
CA ARG A 3 38.94 23.94 17.04
C ARG A 3 37.80 24.48 16.15
N GLU A 4 38.15 25.04 15.01
CA GLU A 4 37.19 25.27 13.93
C GLU A 4 36.59 23.94 13.53
N ALA A 5 35.26 23.81 13.69
CA ALA A 5 34.51 22.72 13.14
C ALA A 5 34.55 22.89 11.59
N GLY A 6 35.26 22.02 10.92
CA GLY A 6 35.26 21.95 9.47
C GLY A 6 33.83 21.79 8.91
N PRO A 7 33.58 22.11 7.64
CA PRO A 7 32.26 22.04 7.04
C PRO A 7 31.67 20.63 7.27
N SER A 8 30.50 20.57 7.91
CA SER A 8 29.76 19.32 8.11
C SER A 8 29.41 18.77 6.73
N ARG A 9 30.13 17.75 6.30
CA ARG A 9 29.84 17.03 5.05
C ARG A 9 28.50 16.32 5.26
N THR A 10 27.44 16.81 4.61
CA THR A 10 26.17 16.12 4.55
C THR A 10 26.36 14.91 3.66
N LEU A 11 26.10 13.73 4.20
CA LEU A 11 26.10 12.48 3.43
C LEU A 11 24.84 12.44 2.57
N ASN A 12 24.97 11.97 1.33
CA ASN A 12 23.82 11.66 0.49
C ASN A 12 23.29 10.24 0.81
N ASP A 13 22.10 9.91 0.29
CA ASP A 13 21.43 8.64 0.57
C ASP A 13 22.28 7.42 0.17
N GLU A 14 23.01 7.50 -0.95
CA GLU A 14 23.93 6.45 -1.40
C GLU A 14 25.12 6.26 -0.44
N GLU A 15 25.68 7.34 0.08
CA GLU A 15 26.75 7.29 1.10
C GLU A 15 26.21 6.67 2.41
N ILE A 16 24.98 6.99 2.78
CA ILE A 16 24.32 6.40 3.97
C ILE A 16 24.10 4.91 3.78
N LYS A 17 23.58 4.47 2.60
CA LYS A 17 23.40 3.06 2.26
C LYS A 17 24.73 2.28 2.30
N LEU A 18 25.80 2.87 1.78
CA LEU A 18 27.12 2.26 1.82
C LEU A 18 27.62 2.08 3.24
N LEU A 19 27.42 3.09 4.11
CA LEU A 19 27.78 3.01 5.52
C LEU A 19 26.96 1.94 6.25
N LEU A 20 25.64 1.84 5.97
CA LEU A 20 24.78 0.82 6.54
C LEU A 20 25.23 -0.60 6.17
N SER A 21 25.66 -0.81 4.93
CA SER A 21 26.08 -2.11 4.45
C SER A 21 27.44 -2.56 5.03
N THR A 22 28.37 -1.59 5.22
CA THR A 22 29.78 -1.90 5.54
C THR A 22 30.15 -1.73 7.01
N TRP A 23 29.60 -0.72 7.69
CA TRP A 23 30.12 -0.29 9.00
C TRP A 23 29.23 -0.64 10.18
N ILE A 24 27.94 -0.82 9.99
CA ILE A 24 27.01 -1.08 11.09
C ILE A 24 26.94 -2.59 11.36
N ARG A 25 27.89 -3.08 12.18
CA ARG A 25 27.85 -4.42 12.75
C ARG A 25 26.85 -4.41 13.91
N GLY A 26 25.84 -5.32 13.87
CA GLY A 26 24.85 -5.47 14.96
C GLY A 26 23.41 -5.12 14.61
N LEU A 27 23.13 -4.54 13.43
CA LEU A 27 21.76 -4.49 12.92
C LEU A 27 21.37 -5.81 12.26
N SER A 28 20.16 -6.29 12.56
CA SER A 28 19.58 -7.44 11.85
C SER A 28 19.39 -7.11 10.37
N THR A 29 19.35 -8.15 9.53
CA THR A 29 19.12 -8.01 8.08
C THR A 29 17.84 -7.24 7.79
N LEU A 30 16.76 -7.52 8.54
CA LEU A 30 15.50 -6.81 8.44
C LEU A 30 15.66 -5.30 8.69
N ARG A 31 16.34 -4.90 9.76
CA ARG A 31 16.55 -3.48 10.07
C ARG A 31 17.34 -2.75 8.98
N LYS A 32 18.36 -3.40 8.43
CA LYS A 32 19.15 -2.84 7.32
C LYS A 32 18.28 -2.64 6.08
N LYS A 33 17.44 -3.64 5.75
CA LYS A 33 16.50 -3.57 4.64
C LYS A 33 15.51 -2.41 4.83
N MET A 34 14.83 -2.32 5.98
CA MET A 34 13.88 -1.24 6.28
C MET A 34 14.50 0.16 6.16
N ILE A 35 15.74 0.35 6.63
CA ILE A 35 16.42 1.65 6.51
C ILE A 35 16.75 1.95 5.05
N SER A 36 17.20 0.95 4.27
CA SER A 36 17.49 1.12 2.85
C SER A 36 16.23 1.51 2.07
N GLU A 37 15.13 0.76 2.25
CA GLU A 37 13.85 1.04 1.59
C GLU A 37 13.29 2.43 1.99
N SER A 38 13.45 2.81 3.27
CA SER A 38 13.04 4.15 3.75
C SER A 38 13.77 5.30 3.05
N LEU A 39 15.04 5.10 2.67
CA LEU A 39 15.80 6.11 1.93
C LEU A 39 15.33 6.20 0.47
N ASP A 40 14.93 5.07 -0.12
CA ASP A 40 14.46 5.01 -1.51
C ASP A 40 13.09 5.68 -1.70
N ILE A 41 12.20 5.56 -0.72
CA ILE A 41 10.85 6.14 -0.73
C ILE A 41 10.84 7.65 -0.96
N GLY A 42 11.86 8.36 -0.48
CA GLY A 42 11.95 9.82 -0.60
C GLY A 42 11.90 10.34 -2.04
N SER A 43 12.35 9.54 -3.02
CA SER A 43 12.44 9.96 -4.43
C SER A 43 11.51 9.21 -5.37
N ARG A 44 10.96 8.07 -4.98
CA ARG A 44 10.10 7.24 -5.84
C ARG A 44 8.71 7.88 -6.03
N PRO A 45 8.20 7.97 -7.27
CA PRO A 45 6.87 8.50 -7.54
C PRO A 45 5.78 7.52 -7.09
N ILE A 46 4.64 8.07 -6.60
CA ILE A 46 3.53 7.28 -6.05
C ILE A 46 2.91 6.32 -7.06
N LYS A 47 3.00 6.61 -8.35
CA LYS A 47 2.49 5.74 -9.42
C LYS A 47 3.13 4.36 -9.46
N GLU A 48 4.33 4.19 -8.90
CA GLU A 48 5.02 2.90 -8.90
C GLU A 48 4.38 1.87 -7.98
N ILE A 49 3.63 2.34 -6.97
CA ILE A 49 3.00 1.48 -5.96
C ILE A 49 1.46 1.54 -5.98
N MET A 50 0.88 2.33 -6.89
CA MET A 50 -0.58 2.46 -6.93
C MET A 50 -1.25 1.18 -7.43
N ILE A 51 -2.42 0.90 -6.89
CA ILE A 51 -3.37 -0.04 -7.47
C ILE A 51 -3.97 0.64 -8.69
N PRO A 52 -3.74 0.11 -9.91
CA PRO A 52 -4.21 0.77 -11.14
C PRO A 52 -5.73 0.74 -11.24
N ARG A 53 -6.29 1.76 -11.90
CA ARG A 53 -7.73 1.98 -12.05
C ARG A 53 -8.56 0.73 -12.41
N PRO A 54 -8.14 -0.16 -13.33
CA PRO A 54 -8.92 -1.35 -13.68
C PRO A 54 -9.08 -2.35 -12.52
N GLU A 55 -8.20 -2.31 -11.54
CA GLU A 55 -8.17 -3.22 -10.39
C GLU A 55 -8.90 -2.62 -9.17
N VAL A 56 -9.23 -1.33 -9.21
CA VAL A 56 -9.89 -0.65 -8.11
C VAL A 56 -11.31 -1.14 -7.91
N LYS A 57 -11.62 -1.64 -6.72
CA LYS A 57 -12.98 -1.98 -6.31
C LYS A 57 -13.70 -0.72 -5.84
N ALA A 58 -14.49 -0.12 -6.74
CA ALA A 58 -15.25 1.09 -6.47
C ALA A 58 -16.76 0.83 -6.50
N ILE A 59 -17.53 1.71 -5.85
CA ILE A 59 -18.98 1.64 -5.72
C ILE A 59 -19.60 2.81 -6.47
N ASP A 60 -20.62 2.56 -7.29
CA ASP A 60 -21.44 3.63 -7.87
C ASP A 60 -22.45 4.12 -6.82
N ALA A 61 -22.42 5.41 -6.52
CA ALA A 61 -23.36 6.05 -5.60
C ALA A 61 -24.82 5.99 -6.07
N ALA A 62 -25.07 5.71 -7.34
CA ALA A 62 -26.41 5.57 -7.91
C ALA A 62 -27.05 4.20 -7.58
N LEU A 63 -26.30 3.24 -7.06
CA LEU A 63 -26.82 1.93 -6.66
C LEU A 63 -27.75 2.06 -5.44
N PRO A 64 -28.78 1.20 -5.35
CA PRO A 64 -29.60 1.07 -4.15
C PRO A 64 -28.77 0.68 -2.93
N SER A 65 -29.18 1.10 -1.75
CA SER A 65 -28.45 0.88 -0.48
C SER A 65 -28.24 -0.62 -0.15
N ASP A 66 -29.17 -1.48 -0.52
CA ASP A 66 -29.09 -2.92 -0.36
C ASP A 66 -27.98 -3.53 -1.23
N GLN A 67 -27.85 -3.11 -2.49
CA GLN A 67 -26.78 -3.55 -3.39
C GLN A 67 -25.40 -3.02 -2.95
N ILE A 68 -25.32 -1.79 -2.45
CA ILE A 68 -24.08 -1.26 -1.88
C ILE A 68 -23.66 -2.10 -0.67
N LEU A 69 -24.61 -2.42 0.21
CA LEU A 69 -24.37 -3.24 1.39
C LEU A 69 -23.89 -4.64 1.00
N GLU A 70 -24.55 -5.29 0.05
CA GLU A 70 -24.15 -6.60 -0.46
C GLU A 70 -22.74 -6.57 -1.04
N THR A 71 -22.41 -5.57 -1.86
CA THR A 71 -21.07 -5.39 -2.44
C THR A 71 -19.99 -5.26 -1.38
N VAL A 72 -20.24 -4.47 -0.33
CA VAL A 72 -19.29 -4.26 0.76
C VAL A 72 -19.12 -5.54 1.59
N LEU A 73 -20.20 -6.24 1.90
CA LEU A 73 -20.16 -7.48 2.68
C LEU A 73 -19.48 -8.64 1.94
N ALA A 74 -19.61 -8.69 0.62
CA ALA A 74 -18.93 -9.69 -0.22
C ALA A 74 -17.44 -9.42 -0.38
N SER A 75 -16.93 -8.26 0.08
CA SER A 75 -15.55 -7.85 -0.08
C SER A 75 -14.78 -7.93 1.25
N SER A 76 -13.46 -8.17 1.15
CA SER A 76 -12.53 -8.08 2.29
C SER A 76 -11.99 -6.68 2.54
N HIS A 77 -12.32 -5.70 1.69
CA HIS A 77 -11.79 -4.35 1.81
C HIS A 77 -12.49 -3.54 2.90
N SER A 78 -11.74 -2.68 3.56
CA SER A 78 -12.26 -1.78 4.60
C SER A 78 -12.73 -0.43 4.07
N ARG A 79 -12.26 -0.01 2.89
CA ARG A 79 -12.51 1.30 2.29
C ARG A 79 -12.81 1.14 0.82
N PHE A 80 -13.83 1.87 0.36
CA PHE A 80 -14.30 1.81 -1.02
C PHE A 80 -14.34 3.21 -1.61
N PRO A 81 -13.63 3.45 -2.73
CA PRO A 81 -13.92 4.60 -3.59
C PRO A 81 -15.38 4.62 -4.00
N VAL A 82 -16.02 5.79 -3.92
CA VAL A 82 -17.40 5.97 -4.37
C VAL A 82 -17.42 7.03 -5.46
N PHE A 83 -18.01 6.67 -6.59
CA PHE A 83 -18.12 7.52 -7.77
C PHE A 83 -19.59 7.65 -8.19
N ARG A 84 -19.90 8.62 -9.07
CA ARG A 84 -21.24 8.76 -9.64
C ARG A 84 -21.19 8.81 -11.16
N GLY A 85 -21.75 7.81 -11.79
CA GLY A 85 -21.86 7.67 -13.24
C GLY A 85 -20.54 7.30 -13.91
N ARG A 86 -19.49 8.12 -13.77
CA ARG A 86 -18.16 7.83 -14.33
C ARG A 86 -17.15 7.72 -13.20
N MET A 87 -16.22 6.80 -13.33
CA MET A 87 -15.19 6.53 -12.31
C MET A 87 -14.25 7.72 -12.07
N ASP A 88 -14.20 8.67 -12.98
CA ASP A 88 -13.45 9.93 -12.79
C ASP A 88 -14.19 10.90 -11.85
N ASN A 89 -15.50 10.71 -11.66
CA ASN A 89 -16.29 11.54 -10.77
C ASN A 89 -16.36 10.92 -9.36
N ILE A 90 -15.22 10.95 -8.67
CA ILE A 90 -15.12 10.44 -7.31
C ILE A 90 -15.81 11.41 -6.34
N GLU A 91 -16.80 10.91 -5.62
CA GLU A 91 -17.55 11.69 -4.60
C GLU A 91 -16.94 11.54 -3.20
N GLY A 92 -16.28 10.40 -2.92
CA GLY A 92 -15.66 10.18 -1.63
C GLY A 92 -15.18 8.77 -1.38
N VAL A 93 -14.96 8.48 -0.11
CA VAL A 93 -14.56 7.15 0.39
C VAL A 93 -15.59 6.68 1.42
N LEU A 94 -16.18 5.51 1.17
CA LEU A 94 -17.04 4.81 2.10
C LEU A 94 -16.19 3.85 2.95
N HIS A 95 -16.38 3.88 4.27
CA HIS A 95 -15.78 2.89 5.17
C HIS A 95 -16.79 1.77 5.45
N ALA A 96 -16.39 0.52 5.27
CA ALA A 96 -17.25 -0.65 5.54
C ALA A 96 -17.84 -0.64 6.97
N ARG A 97 -17.07 -0.21 7.96
CA ARG A 97 -17.52 -0.12 9.35
C ARG A 97 -18.67 0.87 9.57
N ASP A 98 -18.78 1.89 8.72
CA ASP A 98 -19.84 2.91 8.85
C ASP A 98 -21.21 2.36 8.41
N LEU A 99 -21.25 1.18 7.78
CA LEU A 99 -22.46 0.43 7.42
C LEU A 99 -22.95 -0.50 8.55
N VAL A 100 -22.14 -0.78 9.57
CA VAL A 100 -22.50 -1.71 10.66
C VAL A 100 -23.83 -1.37 11.34
N PRO A 101 -24.19 -0.09 11.63
CA PRO A 101 -25.47 0.24 12.22
C PRO A 101 -26.69 -0.13 11.36
N TYR A 102 -26.53 -0.17 10.04
CA TYR A 102 -27.62 -0.45 9.10
C TYR A 102 -27.84 -1.95 8.88
N LEU A 103 -26.87 -2.78 9.24
CA LEU A 103 -26.99 -4.25 9.20
C LEU A 103 -28.00 -4.76 10.24
N ALA A 104 -28.06 -4.13 11.44
CA ALA A 104 -28.88 -4.60 12.53
C ALA A 104 -30.37 -4.25 12.34
N ASP A 105 -30.68 -3.09 11.76
CA ASP A 105 -32.02 -2.52 11.73
C ASP A 105 -32.72 -2.63 10.37
N ASN A 106 -32.05 -3.19 9.37
CA ASN A 106 -32.56 -3.27 7.98
C ASN A 106 -33.03 -1.90 7.43
N LYS A 107 -32.41 -0.80 7.91
CA LYS A 107 -32.74 0.57 7.51
C LYS A 107 -32.02 0.94 6.21
N SER A 108 -32.72 1.61 5.32
CA SER A 108 -32.09 2.27 4.19
C SER A 108 -31.18 3.40 4.68
N PHE A 109 -30.05 3.61 4.00
CA PHE A 109 -29.13 4.71 4.24
C PHE A 109 -28.89 5.50 2.95
N SER A 110 -28.50 6.76 3.10
CA SER A 110 -27.94 7.52 1.98
C SER A 110 -26.43 7.37 1.99
N VAL A 111 -25.86 6.83 0.92
CA VAL A 111 -24.40 6.68 0.81
C VAL A 111 -23.72 8.04 0.95
N ASP A 112 -24.31 9.11 0.40
CA ASP A 112 -23.75 10.47 0.44
C ASP A 112 -23.49 10.96 1.86
N SER A 113 -24.35 10.55 2.83
CA SER A 113 -24.19 10.94 4.24
C SER A 113 -23.02 10.23 4.95
N LEU A 114 -22.50 9.17 4.38
CA LEU A 114 -21.42 8.33 4.93
C LEU A 114 -20.08 8.58 4.26
N LEU A 115 -20.07 9.38 3.19
CA LEU A 115 -18.84 9.63 2.44
C LEU A 115 -17.88 10.54 3.20
N ARG A 116 -16.61 10.14 3.17
CA ARG A 116 -15.48 10.97 3.61
C ARG A 116 -14.85 11.64 2.41
N LYS A 117 -14.34 12.86 2.63
CA LYS A 117 -13.71 13.64 1.56
C LYS A 117 -12.54 12.89 0.94
N PRO A 118 -12.47 12.81 -0.41
CA PRO A 118 -11.35 12.21 -1.10
C PRO A 118 -10.13 13.13 -1.05
N LEU A 119 -8.94 12.55 -0.99
CA LEU A 119 -7.66 13.24 -1.19
C LEU A 119 -7.08 12.81 -2.53
N PHE A 120 -6.83 13.78 -3.41
CA PHE A 120 -6.21 13.56 -4.71
C PHE A 120 -4.75 13.98 -4.67
N VAL A 121 -3.88 13.14 -5.26
CA VAL A 121 -2.46 13.40 -5.40
C VAL A 121 -2.02 13.17 -6.85
N PRO A 122 -1.09 13.98 -7.39
CA PRO A 122 -0.59 13.75 -8.74
C PRO A 122 0.28 12.47 -8.78
N GLU A 123 0.27 11.75 -9.90
CA GLU A 123 1.05 10.52 -10.09
C GLU A 123 2.56 10.70 -9.92
N SER A 124 3.06 11.94 -10.13
CA SER A 124 4.45 12.32 -9.96
C SER A 124 4.84 12.69 -8.52
N ALA A 125 3.88 12.75 -7.59
CA ALA A 125 4.19 13.00 -6.18
C ALA A 125 5.06 11.87 -5.62
N THR A 126 6.01 12.20 -4.75
CA THR A 126 6.83 11.17 -4.10
C THR A 126 6.03 10.43 -3.02
N ILE A 127 6.36 9.16 -2.81
CA ILE A 127 5.73 8.32 -1.80
C ILE A 127 5.82 8.98 -0.41
N GLU A 128 6.99 9.53 -0.05
CA GLU A 128 7.18 10.26 1.22
C GLU A 128 6.19 11.41 1.38
N ARG A 129 6.05 12.26 0.34
CA ARG A 129 5.13 13.40 0.38
C ARG A 129 3.68 12.96 0.56
N VAL A 130 3.28 11.88 -0.12
CA VAL A 130 1.93 11.33 0.01
C VAL A 130 1.71 10.78 1.41
N LEU A 131 2.68 10.05 1.97
CA LEU A 131 2.62 9.54 3.34
C LEU A 131 2.43 10.67 4.36
N LEU A 132 3.18 11.77 4.24
CA LEU A 132 3.03 12.93 5.12
C LEU A 132 1.63 13.56 5.01
N GLN A 133 1.08 13.69 3.80
CA GLN A 133 -0.29 14.19 3.61
C GLN A 133 -1.34 13.25 4.21
N MET A 134 -1.16 11.93 4.05
CA MET A 134 -2.05 10.94 4.66
C MET A 134 -2.05 11.05 6.20
N GLN A 135 -0.88 11.23 6.81
CA GLN A 135 -0.74 11.42 8.27
C GLN A 135 -1.39 12.72 8.73
N GLU A 136 -1.10 13.86 8.07
CA GLU A 136 -1.63 15.18 8.42
C GLU A 136 -3.16 15.21 8.40
N HIS A 137 -3.76 14.58 7.41
CA HIS A 137 -5.22 14.55 7.24
C HIS A 137 -5.90 13.33 7.88
N SER A 138 -5.15 12.41 8.49
CA SER A 138 -5.66 11.12 9.02
C SER A 138 -6.43 10.32 7.96
N ILE A 139 -5.91 10.30 6.74
CA ILE A 139 -6.48 9.62 5.56
C ILE A 139 -5.64 8.38 5.27
N HIS A 140 -6.30 7.26 4.96
CA HIS A 140 -5.66 5.98 4.69
C HIS A 140 -5.84 5.49 3.24
N LEU A 141 -6.49 6.28 2.39
CA LEU A 141 -6.68 6.00 0.98
C LEU A 141 -6.64 7.31 0.21
N VAL A 142 -5.79 7.40 -0.80
CA VAL A 142 -5.67 8.54 -1.71
C VAL A 142 -5.95 8.11 -3.14
N PHE A 143 -6.41 9.08 -3.95
CA PHE A 143 -6.63 8.91 -5.38
C PHE A 143 -5.45 9.50 -6.14
N VAL A 144 -4.87 8.72 -7.02
CA VAL A 144 -3.79 9.15 -7.91
C VAL A 144 -4.39 9.66 -9.20
N VAL A 145 -4.00 10.86 -9.62
CA VAL A 145 -4.51 11.51 -10.82
C VAL A 145 -3.38 11.94 -11.76
N ASP A 146 -3.69 11.94 -13.05
CA ASP A 146 -2.83 12.50 -14.08
C ASP A 146 -2.90 14.04 -14.14
N GLU A 147 -2.21 14.67 -15.08
CA GLU A 147 -2.20 16.11 -15.31
C GLU A 147 -3.53 16.68 -15.81
N PHE A 148 -4.44 15.83 -16.26
CA PHE A 148 -5.78 16.22 -16.73
C PHE A 148 -6.85 16.02 -15.65
N GLY A 149 -6.46 15.46 -14.47
CA GLY A 149 -7.37 15.16 -13.39
C GLY A 149 -8.10 13.82 -13.56
N THR A 150 -7.63 12.96 -14.49
CA THR A 150 -8.15 11.61 -14.65
C THR A 150 -7.66 10.72 -13.53
N MET A 151 -8.52 9.91 -12.94
CA MET A 151 -8.16 8.96 -11.88
C MET A 151 -7.43 7.78 -12.50
N GLU A 152 -6.14 7.63 -12.19
CA GLU A 152 -5.27 6.57 -12.68
C GLU A 152 -5.22 5.36 -11.73
N GLY A 153 -5.46 5.59 -10.43
CA GLY A 153 -5.44 4.53 -9.44
C GLY A 153 -5.68 5.04 -8.02
N ILE A 154 -5.44 4.18 -7.07
CA ILE A 154 -5.48 4.49 -5.64
C ILE A 154 -4.21 3.99 -4.96
N VAL A 155 -3.89 4.60 -3.81
CA VAL A 155 -2.88 4.08 -2.87
C VAL A 155 -3.46 4.07 -1.48
N THR A 156 -3.22 3.00 -0.76
CA THR A 156 -3.55 2.91 0.67
C THR A 156 -2.33 3.14 1.54
N LEU A 157 -2.54 3.45 2.81
CA LEU A 157 -1.43 3.56 3.77
C LEU A 157 -0.71 2.22 3.92
N GLU A 158 -1.47 1.14 3.83
CA GLU A 158 -1.00 -0.23 3.90
C GLU A 158 0.02 -0.51 2.77
N ASP A 159 -0.24 -0.08 1.52
CA ASP A 159 0.69 -0.23 0.38
C ASP A 159 2.02 0.50 0.63
N ILE A 160 1.96 1.73 1.17
CA ILE A 160 3.17 2.50 1.50
C ILE A 160 3.97 1.82 2.62
N ILE A 161 3.30 1.29 3.64
CA ILE A 161 3.98 0.59 4.74
C ILE A 161 4.63 -0.69 4.24
N GLU A 162 3.98 -1.41 3.31
CA GLU A 162 4.55 -2.61 2.68
C GLU A 162 5.85 -2.30 1.94
N GLU A 163 5.93 -1.17 1.23
CA GLU A 163 7.16 -0.72 0.57
C GLU A 163 8.31 -0.41 1.55
N ILE A 164 7.99 0.11 2.75
CA ILE A 164 9.01 0.42 3.79
C ILE A 164 9.49 -0.84 4.49
N VAL A 165 8.56 -1.71 4.85
CA VAL A 165 8.84 -2.90 5.66
C VAL A 165 9.30 -4.05 4.78
N GLY A 166 8.84 -4.08 3.52
CA GLY A 166 8.99 -5.21 2.60
C GLY A 166 8.19 -6.41 3.10
N ASP A 167 8.22 -7.50 2.34
CA ASP A 167 7.69 -8.78 2.81
C ASP A 167 8.36 -9.13 4.15
N ILE A 168 7.58 -9.11 5.21
CA ILE A 168 8.00 -9.63 6.51
C ILE A 168 8.08 -11.15 6.34
N GLN A 169 9.20 -11.62 5.79
CA GLN A 169 9.52 -13.04 5.91
C GLN A 169 9.71 -13.27 7.41
N ASP A 170 8.80 -14.05 7.98
CA ASP A 170 8.90 -14.49 9.36
C ASP A 170 10.29 -15.13 9.55
N GLU A 171 11.08 -14.67 10.53
CA GLU A 171 12.39 -15.29 10.85
C GLU A 171 12.25 -16.78 11.18
N PHE A 172 11.01 -17.24 11.34
CA PHE A 172 10.59 -18.62 11.53
C PHE A 172 10.03 -19.30 10.28
N ASP A 173 9.95 -18.60 9.14
CA ASP A 173 9.65 -19.31 7.91
C ASP A 173 10.92 -20.09 7.53
N PRO A 174 10.90 -21.43 7.69
CA PRO A 174 12.04 -22.23 7.26
C PRO A 174 12.18 -21.91 5.77
N GLN A 175 13.34 -21.33 5.39
CA GLN A 175 13.78 -20.99 4.05
C GLN A 175 12.92 -21.70 3.03
N ALA A 176 12.25 -20.96 2.13
CA ALA A 176 11.43 -21.58 1.10
C ALA A 176 12.16 -22.82 0.63
N LYS A 177 11.72 -23.98 1.14
CA LYS A 177 12.36 -25.24 0.80
C LYS A 177 12.25 -25.26 -0.70
N GLU A 178 13.38 -25.27 -1.40
CA GLU A 178 13.38 -25.52 -2.81
C GLU A 178 12.60 -26.81 -3.01
N TRP A 179 11.33 -26.66 -3.43
CA TRP A 179 10.42 -27.79 -3.62
C TRP A 179 10.95 -28.76 -4.66
N PHE A 180 11.94 -28.27 -5.46
CA PHE A 180 12.58 -29.00 -6.53
C PHE A 180 14.09 -28.80 -6.44
N THR A 181 14.82 -29.81 -6.05
CA THR A 181 16.28 -29.82 -6.14
C THR A 181 16.69 -30.72 -7.31
N PRO A 182 17.29 -30.16 -8.39
CA PRO A 182 17.73 -30.97 -9.51
C PRO A 182 18.92 -31.85 -9.08
N ILE A 183 18.86 -33.16 -9.36
CA ILE A 183 19.96 -34.09 -9.17
C ILE A 183 20.75 -34.25 -10.48
N ASP A 184 20.02 -34.31 -11.61
CA ASP A 184 20.60 -34.39 -12.97
C ASP A 184 19.61 -33.79 -13.98
N ALA A 185 19.94 -33.88 -15.30
CA ALA A 185 19.16 -33.27 -16.37
C ALA A 185 17.69 -33.78 -16.48
N ALA A 186 17.33 -34.87 -15.79
CA ALA A 186 16.01 -35.49 -15.86
C ALA A 186 15.41 -35.85 -14.48
N THR A 187 16.17 -35.65 -13.38
CA THR A 187 15.77 -36.10 -12.04
C THR A 187 15.73 -34.92 -11.05
N PHE A 188 14.62 -34.79 -10.33
CA PHE A 188 14.42 -33.78 -9.29
C PHE A 188 13.98 -34.45 -7.99
N VAL A 189 14.49 -33.95 -6.86
CA VAL A 189 13.93 -34.28 -5.53
C VAL A 189 12.85 -33.27 -5.19
N VAL A 190 11.64 -33.76 -4.88
CA VAL A 190 10.52 -32.96 -4.40
C VAL A 190 10.42 -33.16 -2.89
N THR A 191 10.64 -32.07 -2.13
CA THR A 191 10.50 -32.09 -0.66
C THR A 191 9.14 -31.49 -0.29
N GLY A 192 8.13 -32.31 -0.03
CA GLY A 192 6.81 -31.87 0.41
C GLY A 192 5.71 -32.90 0.16
N VAL A 193 4.59 -32.79 0.90
CA VAL A 193 3.41 -33.60 0.67
C VAL A 193 2.53 -32.89 -0.35
N ILE A 194 2.42 -33.42 -1.57
CA ILE A 194 1.50 -32.95 -2.58
C ILE A 194 0.10 -33.41 -2.19
N GLY A 195 -0.69 -32.53 -1.55
CA GLY A 195 -2.10 -32.79 -1.31
C GLY A 195 -2.89 -32.63 -2.62
N TRP A 196 -3.28 -33.73 -3.24
CA TRP A 196 -4.31 -33.73 -4.26
C TRP A 196 -5.65 -33.41 -3.58
N LYS A 197 -6.29 -32.30 -3.94
CA LYS A 197 -7.74 -32.13 -3.73
C LYS A 197 -8.44 -32.59 -4.99
N PRO A 198 -9.44 -33.50 -4.87
CA PRO A 198 -10.29 -33.91 -5.98
C PRO A 198 -11.19 -32.73 -6.45
#